data_032a05dd03d4bad0e12a7f78af67b45a
#
_entry.id   032a05dd03d4bad0e12a7f78af67b45a
#
_cell.length_a   1.000
_cell.length_b   1.000
_cell.length_c   1.000
_cell.angle_alpha   90.00
_cell.angle_beta   90.00
_cell.angle_gamma   90.00
#
_symmetry.space_group_name_H-M   'P 1'
#
loop_
_entity.id
_entity.type
_entity.pdbx_description
1 polymer ?
#
loop_
_entity_poly.entity_id
_entity_poly.type
_entity_poly.pdbx_seq_one_letter_code
_entity_poly.pdbx_strand_id
1 'polypeptide(L)'
;HSGAQANMAVQFAVLKPGDTIMGMNLDHGGHLTHGSPVNFSGTYFHVVPYGVNDEGFIDYDKVMEIAMECKPKMIIAGASAYARTIDFKKFREIADACGALLMVDMAHIAGLVAAGLHPSPIPYAHIVTTTTHKTLRGPRGGMILCKDKEIADKYKLNKAIFPGIQGGPLMHVIAAKAVCFKEALQPEFKVYQKNIVDNAQALCKGLMDRGIKIVSGGTDNHLMLVDLTNFGLTGKEVEKLLDSVNITANKNTIPNDPQSPFVTSGVRLGTPAVTSRGLNTEDMDKVAEAIAIMIKFRQPPSAKKPAKPESCTSFIRVSPILKARMFIRVLLMPKRPEDHRCRPWRPCW
;
A
#
# COMPACT_ATOMS: atom_id res chain seq x y z
N HIS A 1 -7.22 -5.43 15.24
CA HIS A 1 -7.75 -6.33 14.17
C HIS A 1 -7.29 -5.89 12.78
N SER A 2 -7.00 -4.59 12.54
CA SER A 2 -6.56 -4.03 11.27
C SER A 2 -5.67 -2.81 11.47
N GLY A 3 -4.94 -2.39 10.41
CA GLY A 3 -4.20 -1.12 10.42
C GLY A 3 -5.12 0.09 10.60
N ALA A 4 -6.31 0.07 9.99
CA ALA A 4 -7.30 1.12 10.16
C ALA A 4 -7.73 1.29 11.62
N GLN A 5 -7.91 0.19 12.36
CA GLN A 5 -8.19 0.27 13.80
C GLN A 5 -6.99 0.72 14.63
N ALA A 6 -5.77 0.35 14.25
CA ALA A 6 -4.57 0.87 14.91
C ALA A 6 -4.49 2.40 14.74
N ASN A 7 -4.72 2.92 13.53
CA ASN A 7 -4.78 4.35 13.27
C ASN A 7 -5.91 5.03 14.05
N MET A 8 -7.12 4.44 14.04
CA MET A 8 -8.26 4.95 14.80
C MET A 8 -7.95 5.03 16.29
N ALA A 9 -7.35 3.98 16.87
CA ALA A 9 -7.02 3.96 18.29
C ALA A 9 -6.05 5.09 18.66
N VAL A 10 -5.00 5.30 17.85
CA VAL A 10 -4.02 6.37 18.09
C VAL A 10 -4.69 7.74 17.94
N GLN A 11 -5.46 7.95 16.88
CA GLN A 11 -6.13 9.22 16.66
C GLN A 11 -7.11 9.56 17.78
N PHE A 12 -7.96 8.64 18.22
CA PHE A 12 -8.88 8.87 19.34
C PHE A 12 -8.20 8.96 20.71
N ALA A 13 -7.02 8.35 20.88
CA ALA A 13 -6.23 8.53 22.10
C ALA A 13 -5.65 9.95 22.24
N VAL A 14 -5.27 10.55 21.11
CA VAL A 14 -4.51 11.81 21.07
C VAL A 14 -5.40 13.02 20.80
N LEU A 15 -6.45 12.84 20.00
CA LEU A 15 -7.26 13.90 19.41
C LEU A 15 -8.68 13.93 19.98
N LYS A 16 -9.32 15.10 19.87
CA LYS A 16 -10.75 15.30 20.08
C LYS A 16 -11.43 15.59 18.75
N PRO A 17 -12.73 15.30 18.60
CA PRO A 17 -13.48 15.75 17.43
C PRO A 17 -13.28 17.25 17.15
N GLY A 18 -13.03 17.57 15.87
CA GLY A 18 -12.73 18.94 15.43
C GLY A 18 -11.25 19.36 15.51
N ASP A 19 -10.38 18.56 16.14
CA ASP A 19 -8.95 18.85 16.13
C ASP A 19 -8.39 18.75 14.71
N THR A 20 -7.39 19.62 14.41
CA THR A 20 -6.74 19.62 13.09
C THR A 20 -5.71 18.51 13.00
N ILE A 21 -5.79 17.72 11.93
CA ILE A 21 -4.80 16.73 11.52
C ILE A 21 -4.24 17.07 10.14
N MET A 22 -3.01 16.68 9.90
CA MET A 22 -2.36 16.84 8.62
C MET A 22 -1.88 15.46 8.12
N GLY A 23 -2.30 15.06 6.92
CA GLY A 23 -1.96 13.78 6.31
C GLY A 23 -1.73 13.92 4.81
N MET A 24 -1.11 12.93 4.18
CA MET A 24 -0.92 12.95 2.74
C MET A 24 -2.27 12.90 2.01
N ASN A 25 -2.44 13.77 1.02
CA ASN A 25 -3.62 13.79 0.16
C ASN A 25 -3.86 12.40 -0.46
N LEU A 26 -5.11 11.96 -0.46
CA LEU A 26 -5.50 10.66 -1.01
C LEU A 26 -5.10 10.52 -2.48
N ASP A 27 -5.29 11.56 -3.28
CA ASP A 27 -4.95 11.57 -4.71
C ASP A 27 -3.43 11.56 -4.96
N HIS A 28 -2.63 11.95 -3.97
CA HIS A 28 -1.18 11.89 -4.00
C HIS A 28 -0.59 10.62 -3.35
N GLY A 29 -1.43 9.65 -3.05
CA GLY A 29 -1.00 8.35 -2.50
C GLY A 29 -1.24 8.16 -1.01
N GLY A 30 -1.98 9.04 -0.34
CA GLY A 30 -2.36 8.91 1.06
C GLY A 30 -3.22 7.67 1.33
N HIS A 31 -3.46 7.39 2.61
CA HIS A 31 -4.35 6.32 3.03
C HIS A 31 -5.70 6.89 3.49
N LEU A 32 -6.79 6.11 3.33
CA LEU A 32 -8.14 6.53 3.75
C LEU A 32 -8.18 7.02 5.20
N THR A 33 -7.46 6.39 6.12
CA THR A 33 -7.42 6.76 7.55
C THR A 33 -6.53 7.98 7.87
N HIS A 34 -5.99 8.65 6.86
CA HIS A 34 -5.19 9.86 7.02
C HIS A 34 -5.99 11.14 6.73
N GLY A 35 -7.33 11.06 6.74
CA GLY A 35 -8.19 12.21 6.59
C GLY A 35 -9.16 12.16 5.42
N SER A 36 -9.39 10.99 4.79
CA SER A 36 -10.38 10.87 3.71
C SER A 36 -11.79 11.20 4.21
N PRO A 37 -12.58 12.00 3.47
CA PRO A 37 -13.94 12.37 3.86
C PRO A 37 -14.90 11.19 4.07
N VAL A 38 -14.64 10.06 3.41
CA VAL A 38 -15.46 8.84 3.54
C VAL A 38 -15.00 7.93 4.71
N ASN A 39 -14.01 8.37 5.47
CA ASN A 39 -13.45 7.62 6.60
C ASN A 39 -13.68 8.38 7.90
N PHE A 40 -13.67 7.66 9.05
CA PHE A 40 -13.83 8.28 10.36
C PHE A 40 -12.87 9.47 10.56
N SER A 41 -11.65 9.41 10.04
CA SER A 41 -10.64 10.46 10.19
C SER A 41 -11.06 11.79 9.54
N GLY A 42 -11.70 11.75 8.37
CA GLY A 42 -12.25 12.93 7.72
C GLY A 42 -13.62 13.37 8.27
N THR A 43 -14.33 12.46 8.97
CA THR A 43 -15.61 12.77 9.60
C THR A 43 -15.45 13.47 10.95
N TYR A 44 -14.48 13.06 11.75
CA TYR A 44 -14.29 13.56 13.13
C TYR A 44 -13.28 14.69 13.26
N PHE A 45 -12.33 14.82 12.33
CA PHE A 45 -11.23 15.79 12.43
C PHE A 45 -11.25 16.81 11.31
N HIS A 46 -10.72 18.00 11.59
CA HIS A 46 -10.43 18.96 10.55
C HIS A 46 -9.15 18.56 9.81
N VAL A 47 -9.28 18.27 8.51
CA VAL A 47 -8.17 17.71 7.72
C VAL A 47 -7.55 18.78 6.84
N VAL A 48 -6.23 18.96 6.97
CA VAL A 48 -5.42 19.78 6.07
C VAL A 48 -4.42 18.85 5.37
N PRO A 49 -4.59 18.57 4.06
CA PRO A 49 -3.72 17.65 3.38
C PRO A 49 -2.39 18.29 2.97
N TYR A 50 -1.31 17.48 2.95
CA TYR A 50 -0.10 17.80 2.21
C TYR A 50 0.01 16.89 0.98
N GLY A 51 0.83 17.28 0.01
CA GLY A 51 0.95 16.56 -1.26
C GLY A 51 2.39 16.33 -1.69
N VAL A 52 2.51 16.01 -2.98
CA VAL A 52 3.77 15.93 -3.70
C VAL A 52 3.88 17.09 -4.69
N ASN A 53 5.11 17.41 -5.09
CA ASN A 53 5.38 18.38 -6.17
C ASN A 53 5.06 17.79 -7.56
N ASP A 54 5.29 18.54 -8.63
CA ASP A 54 4.98 18.14 -10.00
C ASP A 54 5.82 16.95 -10.47
N GLU A 55 7.01 16.73 -9.87
CA GLU A 55 7.82 15.54 -10.13
C GLU A 55 7.37 14.31 -9.35
N GLY A 56 6.40 14.43 -8.46
CA GLY A 56 5.84 13.33 -7.65
C GLY A 56 6.62 13.03 -6.37
N PHE A 57 7.40 13.99 -5.85
CA PHE A 57 8.11 13.87 -4.56
C PHE A 57 7.43 14.71 -3.47
N ILE A 58 7.50 14.25 -2.22
CA ILE A 58 7.05 15.04 -1.08
C ILE A 58 7.88 16.31 -1.00
N ASP A 59 7.22 17.46 -1.05
CA ASP A 59 7.82 18.77 -0.86
C ASP A 59 7.79 19.14 0.64
N TYR A 60 8.90 18.86 1.32
CA TYR A 60 9.00 19.06 2.77
C TYR A 60 8.93 20.54 3.18
N ASP A 61 9.36 21.45 2.32
CA ASP A 61 9.29 22.91 2.60
C ASP A 61 7.83 23.36 2.54
N LYS A 62 7.06 22.86 1.56
CA LYS A 62 5.62 23.10 1.48
C LYS A 62 4.86 22.43 2.63
N VAL A 63 5.28 21.25 3.07
CA VAL A 63 4.73 20.56 4.26
C VAL A 63 4.96 21.43 5.52
N MET A 64 6.15 22.00 5.67
CA MET A 64 6.48 22.92 6.78
C MET A 64 5.60 24.18 6.75
N GLU A 65 5.48 24.83 5.59
CA GLU A 65 4.63 26.00 5.41
C GLU A 65 3.18 25.73 5.85
N ILE A 66 2.58 24.68 5.33
CA ILE A 66 1.21 24.25 5.67
C ILE A 66 1.08 23.94 7.17
N ALA A 67 2.07 23.26 7.75
CA ALA A 67 2.05 22.88 9.16
C ALA A 67 2.12 24.12 10.08
N MET A 68 2.93 25.11 9.71
CA MET A 68 3.05 26.36 10.47
C MET A 68 1.81 27.23 10.38
N GLU A 69 1.10 27.19 9.25
CA GLU A 69 -0.17 27.89 9.05
C GLU A 69 -1.30 27.25 9.85
N CYS A 70 -1.55 25.94 9.65
CA CYS A 70 -2.71 25.25 10.23
C CYS A 70 -2.49 24.74 11.66
N LYS A 71 -1.25 24.69 12.15
CA LYS A 71 -0.85 24.21 13.49
C LYS A 71 -1.58 22.95 13.92
N PRO A 72 -1.39 21.84 13.19
CA PRO A 72 -2.12 20.61 13.46
C PRO A 72 -1.72 20.04 14.82
N LYS A 73 -2.63 19.32 15.48
CA LYS A 73 -2.29 18.53 16.67
C LYS A 73 -1.52 17.25 16.35
N MET A 74 -1.72 16.74 15.14
CA MET A 74 -1.05 15.52 14.66
C MET A 74 -0.71 15.67 13.19
N ILE A 75 0.54 15.31 12.86
CA ILE A 75 0.98 15.06 11.48
C ILE A 75 1.07 13.55 11.29
N ILE A 76 0.46 13.05 10.22
CA ILE A 76 0.48 11.64 9.85
C ILE A 76 1.36 11.49 8.61
N ALA A 77 2.54 10.90 8.78
CA ALA A 77 3.43 10.52 7.69
C ALA A 77 3.22 9.06 7.30
N GLY A 78 3.29 8.78 6.01
CA GLY A 78 3.06 7.44 5.46
C GLY A 78 2.13 7.48 4.26
N ALA A 79 2.19 6.45 3.43
CA ALA A 79 1.47 6.43 2.17
C ALA A 79 1.06 5.01 1.75
N SER A 80 0.04 4.93 0.91
CA SER A 80 -0.43 3.68 0.27
C SER A 80 0.10 3.53 -1.16
N ALA A 81 0.43 4.64 -1.83
CA ALA A 81 0.84 4.67 -3.23
C ALA A 81 1.97 5.69 -3.50
N TYR A 82 2.95 5.74 -2.61
CA TYR A 82 4.13 6.57 -2.77
C TYR A 82 5.36 5.69 -2.98
N ALA A 83 6.03 5.86 -4.13
CA ALA A 83 7.09 4.96 -4.57
C ALA A 83 8.49 5.33 -4.08
N ARG A 84 8.65 6.46 -3.39
CA ARG A 84 9.94 6.99 -2.97
C ARG A 84 10.16 6.85 -1.47
N THR A 85 11.41 7.02 -1.06
CA THR A 85 11.80 7.02 0.35
C THR A 85 11.19 8.23 1.08
N ILE A 86 10.67 8.01 2.28
CA ILE A 86 10.11 9.05 3.14
C ILE A 86 11.17 9.44 4.17
N ASP A 87 11.44 10.74 4.28
CA ASP A 87 12.34 11.30 5.29
C ASP A 87 11.56 11.60 6.59
N PHE A 88 11.61 10.65 7.51
CA PHE A 88 10.95 10.80 8.81
C PHE A 88 11.63 11.81 9.73
N LYS A 89 12.92 12.11 9.51
CA LYS A 89 13.62 13.14 10.28
C LYS A 89 13.07 14.51 9.93
N LYS A 90 12.89 14.82 8.65
CA LYS A 90 12.25 16.07 8.22
C LYS A 90 10.83 16.20 8.75
N PHE A 91 10.04 15.14 8.71
CA PHE A 91 8.70 15.15 9.32
C PHE A 91 8.75 15.42 10.83
N ARG A 92 9.76 14.91 11.53
CA ARG A 92 9.93 15.19 12.96
C ARG A 92 10.28 16.67 13.20
N GLU A 93 11.18 17.24 12.43
CA GLU A 93 11.55 18.65 12.49
C GLU A 93 10.34 19.56 12.25
N ILE A 94 9.49 19.20 11.27
CA ILE A 94 8.23 19.92 10.99
C ILE A 94 7.26 19.81 12.18
N ALA A 95 7.09 18.62 12.73
CA ALA A 95 6.20 18.37 13.85
C ALA A 95 6.64 19.17 15.10
N ASP A 96 7.93 19.17 15.40
CA ASP A 96 8.50 19.93 16.52
C ASP A 96 8.32 21.45 16.32
N ALA A 97 8.51 21.96 15.10
CA ALA A 97 8.38 23.38 14.79
C ALA A 97 6.94 23.91 15.00
N CYS A 98 5.92 23.09 14.70
CA CYS A 98 4.51 23.50 14.88
C CYS A 98 3.87 22.97 16.17
N GLY A 99 4.61 22.21 16.99
CA GLY A 99 4.13 21.61 18.25
C GLY A 99 3.17 20.42 18.07
N ALA A 100 3.22 19.75 16.90
CA ALA A 100 2.39 18.61 16.60
C ALA A 100 2.99 17.29 17.10
N LEU A 101 2.13 16.27 17.30
CA LEU A 101 2.61 14.91 17.41
C LEU A 101 2.84 14.31 16.03
N LEU A 102 3.97 13.64 15.83
CA LEU A 102 4.24 12.88 14.62
C LEU A 102 3.78 11.43 14.81
N MET A 103 2.78 11.03 14.05
CA MET A 103 2.39 9.64 13.85
C MET A 103 2.92 9.17 12.50
N VAL A 104 3.54 8.00 12.46
CA VAL A 104 3.95 7.36 11.19
C VAL A 104 3.20 6.08 10.97
N ASP A 105 2.48 6.00 9.85
CA ASP A 105 1.90 4.74 9.36
C ASP A 105 2.86 4.10 8.36
N MET A 106 3.63 3.11 8.81
CA MET A 106 4.59 2.39 7.98
C MET A 106 4.01 1.12 7.34
N ALA A 107 2.70 0.97 7.29
CA ALA A 107 2.04 -0.28 6.88
C ALA A 107 2.55 -0.86 5.57
N HIS A 108 2.77 -0.02 4.55
CA HIS A 108 3.28 -0.46 3.26
C HIS A 108 4.74 -0.89 3.27
N ILE A 109 5.55 -0.21 4.06
CA ILE A 109 7.02 -0.36 4.06
C ILE A 109 7.56 -1.14 5.27
N ALA A 110 6.70 -1.63 6.16
CA ALA A 110 7.13 -2.23 7.42
C ALA A 110 8.12 -3.41 7.25
N GLY A 111 7.96 -4.22 6.21
CA GLY A 111 8.90 -5.28 5.88
C GLY A 111 10.27 -4.74 5.43
N LEU A 112 10.27 -3.67 4.64
CA LEU A 112 11.49 -2.99 4.20
C LEU A 112 12.23 -2.34 5.38
N VAL A 113 11.48 -1.70 6.29
CA VAL A 113 12.03 -1.13 7.53
C VAL A 113 12.65 -2.23 8.40
N ALA A 114 11.96 -3.35 8.60
CA ALA A 114 12.46 -4.49 9.36
C ALA A 114 13.73 -5.10 8.75
N ALA A 115 13.87 -5.06 7.43
CA ALA A 115 15.05 -5.54 6.72
C ALA A 115 16.19 -4.50 6.60
N GLY A 116 15.96 -3.24 7.01
CA GLY A 116 16.93 -2.16 6.89
C GLY A 116 17.05 -1.57 5.49
N LEU A 117 16.05 -1.77 4.62
CA LEU A 117 16.01 -1.29 3.23
C LEU A 117 15.21 0.01 3.06
N HIS A 118 14.60 0.50 4.12
CA HIS A 118 13.97 1.81 4.22
C HIS A 118 14.29 2.39 5.60
N PRO A 119 14.52 3.72 5.73
CA PRO A 119 14.72 4.35 7.02
C PRO A 119 13.63 3.98 8.02
N SER A 120 14.03 3.73 9.28
CA SER A 120 13.09 3.43 10.35
C SER A 120 12.43 4.72 10.88
N PRO A 121 11.11 4.75 11.03
CA PRO A 121 10.43 5.87 11.68
C PRO A 121 10.61 5.90 13.21
N ILE A 122 11.01 4.78 13.83
CA ILE A 122 11.06 4.63 15.29
C ILE A 122 11.90 5.69 16.01
N PRO A 123 13.07 6.13 15.47
CA PRO A 123 13.85 7.18 16.12
C PRO A 123 13.17 8.55 16.15
N TYR A 124 12.27 8.81 15.20
CA TYR A 124 11.72 10.14 14.92
C TYR A 124 10.26 10.28 15.32
N ALA A 125 9.44 9.25 15.09
CA ALA A 125 8.01 9.30 15.35
C ALA A 125 7.70 9.21 16.85
N HIS A 126 6.67 9.93 17.28
CA HIS A 126 6.11 9.77 18.62
C HIS A 126 5.33 8.45 18.73
N ILE A 127 4.55 8.12 17.70
CA ILE A 127 3.77 6.88 17.62
C ILE A 127 3.89 6.32 16.20
N VAL A 128 4.09 5.01 16.10
CA VAL A 128 4.15 4.32 14.80
C VAL A 128 3.03 3.30 14.74
N THR A 129 2.33 3.26 13.62
CA THR A 129 1.34 2.24 13.31
C THR A 129 1.76 1.43 12.11
N THR A 130 1.28 0.21 12.03
CA THR A 130 1.50 -0.64 10.85
C THR A 130 0.43 -1.72 10.73
N THR A 131 0.36 -2.31 9.54
CA THR A 131 -0.26 -3.62 9.32
C THR A 131 0.79 -4.72 9.40
N THR A 132 0.34 -5.96 9.61
CA THR A 132 1.23 -7.12 9.63
C THR A 132 1.18 -7.95 8.34
N HIS A 133 0.24 -7.69 7.45
CA HIS A 133 -0.09 -8.54 6.28
C HIS A 133 0.36 -7.99 4.91
N LYS A 134 1.15 -6.92 4.87
CA LYS A 134 1.71 -6.34 3.63
C LYS A 134 3.15 -6.82 3.43
N THR A 135 4.12 -5.92 3.37
CA THR A 135 5.53 -6.31 3.20
C THR A 135 6.10 -7.15 4.34
N LEU A 136 5.53 -7.07 5.56
CA LEU A 136 5.87 -7.99 6.65
C LEU A 136 5.45 -9.45 6.41
N ARG A 137 4.54 -9.70 5.46
CA ARG A 137 4.08 -11.05 5.06
C ARG A 137 3.47 -11.87 6.20
N GLY A 138 2.84 -11.21 7.17
CA GLY A 138 2.18 -11.85 8.31
C GLY A 138 0.66 -11.99 8.17
N PRO A 139 -0.03 -12.33 9.25
CA PRO A 139 -1.50 -12.40 9.27
C PRO A 139 -2.11 -11.01 9.13
N ARG A 140 -3.37 -10.96 8.68
CA ARG A 140 -4.11 -9.71 8.68
C ARG A 140 -4.29 -9.19 10.10
N GLY A 141 -3.82 -7.98 10.33
CA GLY A 141 -3.85 -7.35 11.63
C GLY A 141 -3.18 -5.98 11.61
N GLY A 142 -3.26 -5.28 12.73
CA GLY A 142 -2.57 -4.01 12.98
C GLY A 142 -1.62 -4.12 14.18
N MET A 143 -0.75 -3.12 14.31
CA MET A 143 0.17 -2.98 15.44
C MET A 143 0.44 -1.50 15.68
N ILE A 144 0.59 -1.14 16.95
CA ILE A 144 1.02 0.19 17.40
C ILE A 144 2.34 0.03 18.13
N LEU A 145 3.30 0.87 17.80
CA LEU A 145 4.60 0.96 18.44
C LEU A 145 4.78 2.36 19.02
N CYS A 146 5.25 2.45 20.24
CA CYS A 146 5.61 3.69 20.88
C CYS A 146 6.91 3.46 21.65
N LYS A 147 7.97 4.18 21.28
CA LYS A 147 9.28 4.06 21.92
C LYS A 147 9.25 4.71 23.30
N ASP A 148 8.55 5.82 23.41
CA ASP A 148 8.49 6.63 24.63
C ASP A 148 7.33 6.15 25.50
N LYS A 149 7.69 5.61 26.69
CA LYS A 149 6.71 5.13 27.67
C LYS A 149 5.85 6.28 28.23
N GLU A 150 6.41 7.47 28.37
CA GLU A 150 5.68 8.63 28.90
C GLU A 150 4.57 9.05 27.93
N ILE A 151 4.85 9.02 26.61
CA ILE A 151 3.84 9.27 25.57
C ILE A 151 2.78 8.19 25.59
N ALA A 152 3.18 6.91 25.66
CA ALA A 152 2.24 5.79 25.68
C ALA A 152 1.29 5.86 26.90
N ASP A 153 1.82 6.21 28.06
CA ASP A 153 1.05 6.33 29.32
C ASP A 153 0.18 7.60 29.33
N LYS A 154 0.71 8.74 28.88
CA LYS A 154 -0.01 10.03 28.77
C LYS A 154 -1.28 9.86 27.93
N TYR A 155 -1.15 9.25 26.76
CA TYR A 155 -2.26 9.03 25.83
C TYR A 155 -3.01 7.71 26.06
N LYS A 156 -2.62 6.94 27.06
CA LYS A 156 -3.29 5.66 27.46
C LYS A 156 -3.50 4.73 26.26
N LEU A 157 -2.48 4.56 25.41
CA LEU A 157 -2.59 3.83 24.15
C LEU A 157 -3.17 2.41 24.30
N ASN A 158 -2.81 1.67 25.36
CA ASN A 158 -3.38 0.36 25.64
C ASN A 158 -4.90 0.44 25.91
N LYS A 159 -5.35 1.48 26.64
CA LYS A 159 -6.78 1.68 26.94
C LYS A 159 -7.55 2.12 25.69
N ALA A 160 -6.92 2.82 24.78
CA ALA A 160 -7.52 3.18 23.50
C ALA A 160 -7.83 1.92 22.65
N ILE A 161 -7.04 0.88 22.76
CA ILE A 161 -7.32 -0.42 22.16
C ILE A 161 -8.38 -1.17 22.96
N PHE A 162 -8.10 -1.47 24.22
CA PHE A 162 -9.03 -2.19 25.11
C PHE A 162 -9.20 -1.43 26.42
N PRO A 163 -10.43 -1.08 26.80
CA PRO A 163 -11.71 -1.38 26.15
C PRO A 163 -12.17 -0.34 25.10
N GLY A 164 -11.27 0.56 24.61
CA GLY A 164 -11.66 1.70 23.81
C GLY A 164 -12.37 1.34 22.50
N ILE A 165 -11.76 0.51 21.66
CA ILE A 165 -12.29 0.14 20.34
C ILE A 165 -12.36 -1.36 20.08
N GLN A 166 -11.80 -2.19 20.97
CA GLN A 166 -11.80 -3.65 20.86
C GLN A 166 -12.32 -4.29 22.14
N GLY A 167 -12.84 -5.52 22.00
CA GLY A 167 -13.14 -6.44 23.09
C GLY A 167 -12.07 -7.51 23.25
N GLY A 168 -12.47 -8.79 23.35
CA GLY A 168 -11.55 -9.91 23.47
C GLY A 168 -10.56 -10.00 22.31
N PRO A 169 -9.29 -10.37 22.58
CA PRO A 169 -8.25 -10.42 21.55
C PRO A 169 -8.42 -11.64 20.64
N LEU A 170 -7.95 -11.51 19.39
CA LEU A 170 -7.89 -12.60 18.42
C LEU A 170 -6.59 -13.39 18.65
N MET A 171 -6.58 -14.36 19.57
CA MET A 171 -5.37 -15.07 20.00
C MET A 171 -4.69 -15.83 18.87
N HIS A 172 -5.45 -16.41 17.93
CA HIS A 172 -4.90 -17.06 16.73
C HIS A 172 -4.14 -16.08 15.82
N VAL A 173 -4.61 -14.83 15.70
CA VAL A 173 -3.89 -13.77 14.96
C VAL A 173 -2.62 -13.36 15.72
N ILE A 174 -2.68 -13.25 17.04
CA ILE A 174 -1.52 -12.90 17.87
C ILE A 174 -0.44 -13.97 17.75
N ALA A 175 -0.82 -15.26 17.84
CA ALA A 175 0.11 -16.36 17.63
C ALA A 175 0.73 -16.34 16.22
N ALA A 176 -0.07 -16.07 15.19
CA ALA A 176 0.43 -15.94 13.81
C ALA A 176 1.36 -14.71 13.65
N LYS A 177 1.13 -13.61 14.36
CA LYS A 177 2.08 -12.47 14.40
C LYS A 177 3.42 -12.87 15.03
N ALA A 178 3.42 -13.67 16.09
CA ALA A 178 4.66 -14.14 16.70
C ALA A 178 5.50 -14.97 15.72
N VAL A 179 4.86 -15.86 14.94
CA VAL A 179 5.53 -16.60 13.85
C VAL A 179 6.08 -15.64 12.79
N CYS A 180 5.27 -14.69 12.31
CA CYS A 180 5.68 -13.68 11.34
C CYS A 180 6.92 -12.90 11.81
N PHE A 181 6.94 -12.46 13.06
CA PHE A 181 8.08 -11.71 13.60
C PHE A 181 9.32 -12.57 13.76
N LYS A 182 9.16 -13.84 14.14
CA LYS A 182 10.28 -14.79 14.16
C LYS A 182 10.86 -15.00 12.77
N GLU A 183 10.03 -15.12 11.74
CA GLU A 183 10.50 -15.20 10.34
C GLU A 183 11.19 -13.90 9.91
N ALA A 184 10.66 -12.73 10.29
CA ALA A 184 11.24 -11.44 9.95
C ALA A 184 12.61 -11.17 10.59
N LEU A 185 12.96 -11.89 11.66
CA LEU A 185 14.28 -11.85 12.29
C LEU A 185 15.33 -12.70 11.57
N GLN A 186 14.93 -13.57 10.64
CA GLN A 186 15.86 -14.47 9.95
C GLN A 186 16.59 -13.75 8.81
N PRO A 187 17.83 -14.14 8.48
CA PRO A 187 18.58 -13.58 7.34
C PRO A 187 17.85 -13.70 6.01
N GLU A 188 17.11 -14.78 5.79
CA GLU A 188 16.33 -15.05 4.57
C GLU A 188 15.25 -14.00 4.33
N PHE A 189 14.72 -13.39 5.40
CA PHE A 189 13.75 -12.31 5.27
C PHE A 189 14.38 -11.06 4.65
N LYS A 190 15.63 -10.73 4.99
CA LYS A 190 16.36 -9.62 4.37
C LYS A 190 16.60 -9.86 2.89
N VAL A 191 16.97 -11.10 2.52
CA VAL A 191 17.10 -11.50 1.12
C VAL A 191 15.78 -11.36 0.38
N TYR A 192 14.69 -11.83 0.97
CA TYR A 192 13.35 -11.70 0.40
C TYR A 192 12.96 -10.23 0.17
N GLN A 193 13.16 -9.37 1.15
CA GLN A 193 12.85 -7.94 1.02
C GLN A 193 13.72 -7.25 -0.03
N LYS A 194 15.02 -7.61 -0.10
CA LYS A 194 15.90 -7.10 -1.15
C LYS A 194 15.39 -7.51 -2.54
N ASN A 195 15.03 -8.76 -2.73
CA ASN A 195 14.48 -9.24 -3.99
C ASN A 195 13.18 -8.51 -4.36
N ILE A 196 12.37 -8.11 -3.38
CA ILE A 196 11.17 -7.28 -3.64
C ILE A 196 11.57 -5.95 -4.28
N VAL A 197 12.55 -5.26 -3.71
CA VAL A 197 13.00 -3.95 -4.22
C VAL A 197 13.66 -4.11 -5.59
N ASP A 198 14.55 -5.10 -5.76
CA ASP A 198 15.23 -5.37 -7.02
C ASP A 198 14.21 -5.69 -8.14
N ASN A 199 13.21 -6.50 -7.84
CA ASN A 199 12.12 -6.81 -8.76
C ASN A 199 11.28 -5.57 -9.09
N ALA A 200 11.02 -4.69 -8.11
CA ALA A 200 10.27 -3.47 -8.35
C ALA A 200 11.04 -2.51 -9.27
N GLN A 201 12.34 -2.37 -9.06
CA GLN A 201 13.19 -1.54 -9.92
C GLN A 201 13.30 -2.12 -11.33
N ALA A 202 13.47 -3.45 -11.46
CA ALA A 202 13.51 -4.11 -12.76
C ALA A 202 12.19 -3.97 -13.53
N LEU A 203 11.05 -4.18 -12.86
CA LEU A 203 9.73 -3.98 -13.46
C LEU A 203 9.52 -2.52 -13.88
N CYS A 204 9.86 -1.58 -13.00
CA CYS A 204 9.76 -0.16 -13.26
C CYS A 204 10.58 0.25 -14.49
N LYS A 205 11.86 -0.15 -14.53
CA LYS A 205 12.74 0.09 -15.68
C LYS A 205 12.17 -0.53 -16.96
N GLY A 206 11.75 -1.79 -16.92
CA GLY A 206 11.19 -2.49 -18.07
C GLY A 206 9.94 -1.82 -18.64
N LEU A 207 9.10 -1.21 -17.78
CA LEU A 207 7.94 -0.42 -18.20
C LEU A 207 8.36 0.90 -18.84
N MET A 208 9.31 1.62 -18.23
CA MET A 208 9.82 2.90 -18.78
C MET A 208 10.53 2.70 -20.11
N ASP A 209 11.36 1.67 -20.26
CA ASP A 209 12.02 1.32 -21.52
C ASP A 209 11.01 1.04 -22.65
N ARG A 210 9.79 0.67 -22.28
CA ARG A 210 8.67 0.47 -23.21
C ARG A 210 7.76 1.70 -23.35
N GLY A 211 8.19 2.87 -22.87
CA GLY A 211 7.49 4.15 -23.01
C GLY A 211 6.27 4.31 -22.10
N ILE A 212 6.17 3.53 -21.02
CA ILE A 212 5.13 3.69 -19.99
C ILE A 212 5.65 4.66 -18.94
N LYS A 213 4.87 5.72 -18.70
CA LYS A 213 5.22 6.75 -17.74
C LYS A 213 5.01 6.25 -16.31
N ILE A 214 6.02 6.46 -15.46
CA ILE A 214 5.98 6.14 -14.03
C ILE A 214 6.01 7.45 -13.25
N VAL A 215 5.08 7.60 -12.32
CA VAL A 215 5.05 8.74 -11.40
C VAL A 215 6.36 8.78 -10.60
N SER A 216 6.92 9.95 -10.43
CA SER A 216 8.25 10.21 -9.84
C SER A 216 9.44 9.57 -10.59
N GLY A 217 9.25 9.08 -11.83
CA GLY A 217 10.32 8.56 -12.67
C GLY A 217 11.01 7.31 -12.14
N GLY A 218 10.39 6.54 -11.19
CA GLY A 218 10.99 5.34 -10.65
C GLY A 218 10.41 4.86 -9.32
N THR A 219 11.12 3.95 -8.66
CA THR A 219 10.75 3.44 -7.35
C THR A 219 11.98 3.13 -6.49
N ASP A 220 11.88 3.43 -5.19
CA ASP A 220 12.88 3.10 -4.17
C ASP A 220 12.38 1.95 -3.26
N ASN A 221 11.15 1.48 -3.46
CA ASN A 221 10.52 0.50 -2.57
C ASN A 221 9.87 -0.66 -3.33
N HIS A 222 8.75 -1.18 -2.85
CA HIS A 222 8.09 -2.39 -3.32
C HIS A 222 6.98 -2.15 -4.35
N LEU A 223 6.67 -0.90 -4.66
CA LEU A 223 5.56 -0.53 -5.54
C LEU A 223 5.97 0.58 -6.52
N MET A 224 5.18 0.76 -7.56
CA MET A 224 5.25 1.88 -8.49
C MET A 224 3.85 2.31 -8.89
N LEU A 225 3.74 3.56 -9.32
CA LEU A 225 2.50 4.14 -9.81
C LEU A 225 2.66 4.47 -11.29
N VAL A 226 1.89 3.80 -12.11
CA VAL A 226 1.87 3.97 -13.58
C VAL A 226 0.92 5.09 -13.93
N ASP A 227 1.37 6.04 -14.75
CA ASP A 227 0.58 7.11 -15.34
C ASP A 227 0.13 6.68 -16.74
N LEU A 228 -1.19 6.62 -16.96
CA LEU A 228 -1.81 6.17 -18.22
C LEU A 228 -2.29 7.31 -19.11
N THR A 229 -2.09 8.57 -18.70
CA THR A 229 -2.62 9.74 -19.41
C THR A 229 -2.12 9.85 -20.85
N ASN A 230 -0.86 9.48 -21.10
CA ASN A 230 -0.26 9.49 -22.43
C ASN A 230 -0.84 8.42 -23.38
N PHE A 231 -1.60 7.45 -22.87
CA PHE A 231 -2.29 6.43 -23.68
C PHE A 231 -3.78 6.71 -23.83
N GLY A 232 -4.31 7.76 -23.16
CA GLY A 232 -5.73 8.06 -23.13
C GLY A 232 -6.58 6.94 -22.48
N LEU A 233 -5.97 6.15 -21.57
CA LEU A 233 -6.61 5.05 -20.86
C LEU A 233 -6.88 5.45 -19.42
N THR A 234 -7.92 4.86 -18.86
CA THR A 234 -8.23 5.02 -17.43
C THR A 234 -7.66 3.86 -16.59
N GLY A 235 -7.41 4.13 -15.32
CA GLY A 235 -6.98 3.09 -14.38
C GLY A 235 -7.98 1.94 -14.29
N LYS A 236 -9.28 2.25 -14.33
CA LYS A 236 -10.37 1.26 -14.30
C LYS A 236 -10.36 0.33 -15.54
N GLU A 237 -10.05 0.86 -16.71
CA GLU A 237 -9.95 0.05 -17.94
C GLU A 237 -8.73 -0.86 -17.88
N VAL A 238 -7.57 -0.32 -17.48
CA VAL A 238 -6.33 -1.09 -17.41
C VAL A 238 -6.37 -2.13 -16.29
N GLU A 239 -6.96 -1.83 -15.13
CA GLU A 239 -7.19 -2.80 -14.06
C GLU A 239 -7.95 -4.03 -14.58
N LYS A 240 -9.09 -3.83 -15.27
CA LYS A 240 -9.89 -4.91 -15.85
C LYS A 240 -9.15 -5.67 -16.95
N LEU A 241 -8.39 -4.93 -17.75
CA LEU A 241 -7.62 -5.50 -18.85
C LEU A 241 -6.52 -6.44 -18.32
N LEU A 242 -5.80 -6.01 -17.31
CA LEU A 242 -4.76 -6.82 -16.66
C LEU A 242 -5.36 -8.03 -15.92
N ASP A 243 -6.51 -7.84 -15.24
CA ASP A 243 -7.21 -8.95 -14.58
C ASP A 243 -7.63 -10.05 -15.56
N SER A 244 -8.04 -9.68 -16.78
CA SER A 244 -8.42 -10.64 -17.83
C SER A 244 -7.28 -11.58 -18.28
N VAL A 245 -6.04 -11.23 -17.95
CA VAL A 245 -4.84 -12.02 -18.20
C VAL A 245 -4.15 -12.48 -16.91
N ASN A 246 -4.86 -12.43 -15.78
CA ASN A 246 -4.40 -12.84 -14.45
C ASN A 246 -3.22 -12.00 -13.91
N ILE A 247 -3.12 -10.74 -14.30
CA ILE A 247 -2.22 -9.76 -13.71
C ILE A 247 -3.06 -8.87 -12.78
N THR A 248 -2.94 -9.07 -11.48
CA THR A 248 -3.64 -8.27 -10.48
C THR A 248 -2.98 -6.91 -10.33
N ALA A 249 -3.73 -5.85 -10.58
CA ALA A 249 -3.35 -4.46 -10.34
C ALA A 249 -4.48 -3.72 -9.65
N ASN A 250 -4.20 -2.55 -9.08
CA ASN A 250 -5.22 -1.67 -8.53
C ASN A 250 -5.25 -0.38 -9.32
N LYS A 251 -6.44 0.05 -9.79
CA LYS A 251 -6.59 1.42 -10.25
C LYS A 251 -6.21 2.37 -9.10
N ASN A 252 -5.55 3.46 -9.41
CA ASN A 252 -5.06 4.43 -8.45
C ASN A 252 -5.05 5.82 -9.08
N THR A 253 -5.42 6.84 -8.31
CA THR A 253 -5.21 8.22 -8.70
C THR A 253 -3.72 8.52 -8.86
N ILE A 254 -3.40 9.43 -9.76
CA ILE A 254 -2.07 10.02 -9.91
C ILE A 254 -2.10 11.46 -9.36
N PRO A 255 -0.97 12.06 -9.01
CA PRO A 255 -0.95 13.48 -8.64
C PRO A 255 -1.60 14.34 -9.73
N ASN A 256 -2.49 15.26 -9.33
CA ASN A 256 -3.28 16.12 -10.23
C ASN A 256 -4.12 15.32 -11.25
N ASP A 257 -4.69 14.19 -10.82
CA ASP A 257 -5.46 13.30 -11.70
C ASP A 257 -6.67 14.02 -12.34
N PRO A 258 -6.80 14.02 -13.66
CA PRO A 258 -7.94 14.62 -14.34
C PRO A 258 -9.24 13.82 -14.20
N GLN A 259 -9.15 12.57 -13.69
CA GLN A 259 -10.29 11.68 -13.54
C GLN A 259 -10.78 11.63 -12.09
N SER A 260 -12.02 11.22 -11.90
CA SER A 260 -12.57 10.97 -10.56
C SER A 260 -11.89 9.78 -9.87
N PRO A 261 -11.88 9.70 -8.53
CA PRO A 261 -11.30 8.57 -7.79
C PRO A 261 -11.92 7.20 -8.11
N PHE A 262 -13.12 7.17 -8.73
CA PHE A 262 -13.78 5.92 -9.16
C PHE A 262 -13.29 5.42 -10.52
N VAL A 263 -12.64 6.27 -11.30
CA VAL A 263 -12.14 5.99 -12.66
C VAL A 263 -10.63 5.93 -12.68
N THR A 264 -9.96 6.97 -12.20
CA THR A 264 -8.51 7.19 -12.09
C THR A 264 -7.76 7.20 -13.42
N SER A 265 -6.59 7.81 -13.44
CA SER A 265 -5.70 7.83 -14.60
C SER A 265 -4.45 6.98 -14.43
N GLY A 266 -4.36 6.23 -13.33
CA GLY A 266 -3.22 5.37 -13.05
C GLY A 266 -3.58 3.99 -12.54
N VAL A 267 -2.56 3.15 -12.47
CA VAL A 267 -2.59 1.84 -11.79
C VAL A 267 -1.38 1.69 -10.91
N ARG A 268 -1.58 1.08 -9.74
CA ARG A 268 -0.52 0.73 -8.80
C ARG A 268 -0.11 -0.72 -9.01
N LEU A 269 1.18 -0.94 -9.21
CA LEU A 269 1.81 -2.25 -9.31
C LEU A 269 2.75 -2.46 -8.11
N GLY A 270 2.99 -3.71 -7.74
CA GLY A 270 3.92 -4.04 -6.66
C GLY A 270 4.40 -5.48 -6.74
N THR A 271 5.56 -5.74 -6.18
CA THR A 271 6.30 -7.00 -6.37
C THR A 271 6.31 -7.98 -5.19
N PRO A 272 5.81 -7.69 -3.96
CA PRO A 272 5.90 -8.64 -2.85
C PRO A 272 5.28 -10.00 -3.13
N ALA A 273 4.10 -10.03 -3.77
CA ALA A 273 3.39 -11.28 -4.04
C ALA A 273 4.09 -12.15 -5.08
N VAL A 274 4.58 -11.55 -6.16
CA VAL A 274 5.30 -12.26 -7.22
C VAL A 274 6.68 -12.73 -6.75
N THR A 275 7.38 -11.94 -5.93
CA THR A 275 8.63 -12.33 -5.29
C THR A 275 8.43 -13.54 -4.35
N SER A 276 7.34 -13.55 -3.55
CA SER A 276 6.99 -14.71 -2.72
C SER A 276 6.70 -15.97 -3.53
N ARG A 277 6.31 -15.82 -4.80
CA ARG A 277 6.08 -16.92 -5.75
C ARG A 277 7.36 -17.35 -6.48
N GLY A 278 8.49 -16.73 -6.21
CA GLY A 278 9.80 -17.05 -6.75
C GLY A 278 10.15 -16.37 -8.06
N LEU A 279 9.42 -15.33 -8.48
CA LEU A 279 9.82 -14.52 -9.63
C LEU A 279 11.04 -13.67 -9.26
N ASN A 280 11.93 -13.50 -10.23
CA ASN A 280 13.16 -12.72 -10.11
C ASN A 280 13.18 -11.53 -11.09
N THR A 281 14.29 -10.81 -11.16
CA THR A 281 14.45 -9.63 -12.02
C THR A 281 14.34 -9.93 -13.51
N GLU A 282 14.76 -11.11 -13.98
CA GLU A 282 14.61 -11.54 -15.38
C GLU A 282 13.13 -11.78 -15.75
N ASP A 283 12.36 -12.33 -14.80
CA ASP A 283 10.92 -12.51 -14.98
C ASP A 283 10.19 -11.16 -15.01
N MET A 284 10.72 -10.13 -14.32
CA MET A 284 10.12 -8.79 -14.30
C MET A 284 10.16 -8.11 -15.67
N ASP A 285 11.16 -8.38 -16.51
CA ASP A 285 11.17 -7.86 -17.88
C ASP A 285 10.04 -8.45 -18.72
N LYS A 286 9.79 -9.76 -18.59
CA LYS A 286 8.65 -10.44 -19.25
C LYS A 286 7.30 -9.92 -18.74
N VAL A 287 7.20 -9.65 -17.43
CA VAL A 287 6.00 -9.04 -16.85
C VAL A 287 5.79 -7.62 -17.39
N ALA A 288 6.87 -6.83 -17.49
CA ALA A 288 6.82 -5.49 -18.07
C ALA A 288 6.38 -5.52 -19.52
N GLU A 289 6.88 -6.47 -20.32
CA GLU A 289 6.48 -6.67 -21.70
C GLU A 289 4.99 -7.00 -21.81
N ALA A 290 4.51 -7.96 -21.01
CA ALA A 290 3.10 -8.35 -21.00
C ALA A 290 2.19 -7.16 -20.65
N ILE A 291 2.53 -6.39 -19.62
CA ILE A 291 1.77 -5.19 -19.22
C ILE A 291 1.80 -4.15 -20.33
N ALA A 292 2.96 -3.90 -20.97
CA ALA A 292 3.11 -2.93 -22.02
C ALA A 292 2.28 -3.31 -23.27
N ILE A 293 2.26 -4.59 -23.65
CA ILE A 293 1.41 -5.10 -24.72
C ILE A 293 -0.06 -4.82 -24.42
N MET A 294 -0.52 -5.13 -23.21
CA MET A 294 -1.91 -4.92 -22.84
C MET A 294 -2.32 -3.45 -22.87
N ILE A 295 -1.45 -2.54 -22.42
CA ILE A 295 -1.70 -1.10 -22.44
C ILE A 295 -1.70 -0.58 -23.88
N LYS A 296 -0.71 -0.94 -24.71
CA LYS A 296 -0.52 -0.38 -26.06
C LYS A 296 -1.56 -0.85 -27.07
N PHE A 297 -2.03 -2.09 -26.99
CA PHE A 297 -2.94 -2.65 -27.99
C PHE A 297 -4.42 -2.33 -27.75
N ARG A 298 -4.77 -1.68 -26.66
CA ARG A 298 -6.11 -1.09 -26.45
C ARG A 298 -6.10 0.43 -26.50
N GLN A 299 -5.54 0.99 -27.54
CA GLN A 299 -5.74 2.41 -27.84
C GLN A 299 -7.22 2.69 -28.17
N PRO A 300 -7.73 3.92 -27.90
CA PRO A 300 -9.11 4.27 -28.15
C PRO A 300 -9.51 4.10 -29.64
N PRO A 301 -10.80 3.92 -29.96
CA PRO A 301 -11.29 3.52 -31.28
C PRO A 301 -10.95 4.41 -32.48
N SER A 302 -10.29 5.55 -32.28
CA SER A 302 -9.89 6.49 -33.34
C SER A 302 -8.57 6.13 -34.05
N ALA A 303 -7.78 5.19 -33.53
CA ALA A 303 -6.58 4.69 -34.20
C ALA A 303 -6.92 3.43 -34.99
N LYS A 304 -6.67 3.43 -36.31
CA LYS A 304 -6.83 2.24 -37.17
C LYS A 304 -6.17 1.04 -36.48
N LYS A 305 -6.96 0.00 -36.22
CA LYS A 305 -6.47 -1.26 -35.63
C LYS A 305 -5.26 -1.76 -36.41
N PRO A 306 -4.05 -1.86 -35.85
CA PRO A 306 -3.04 -2.70 -36.42
C PRO A 306 -3.56 -4.14 -36.43
N ALA A 307 -3.28 -4.90 -37.47
CA ALA A 307 -3.60 -6.32 -37.52
C ALA A 307 -3.05 -7.01 -36.26
N LYS A 308 -3.87 -7.83 -35.58
CA LYS A 308 -3.42 -8.59 -34.42
C LYS A 308 -2.15 -9.33 -34.80
N PRO A 309 -1.01 -9.09 -34.13
CA PRO A 309 0.15 -9.94 -34.37
C PRO A 309 -0.22 -11.35 -33.95
N GLU A 310 0.02 -12.34 -34.78
CA GLU A 310 -0.21 -13.77 -34.46
C GLU A 310 0.55 -14.22 -33.21
N SER A 311 1.55 -13.45 -32.77
CA SER A 311 2.30 -13.65 -31.53
C SER A 311 1.50 -13.41 -30.24
N CYS A 312 0.38 -12.67 -30.25
CA CYS A 312 -0.37 -12.38 -29.01
C CYS A 312 -1.05 -13.65 -28.44
N THR A 313 -1.44 -14.60 -29.27
CA THR A 313 -1.99 -15.91 -28.84
C THR A 313 -0.90 -16.90 -28.45
N SER A 314 0.32 -16.76 -28.97
CA SER A 314 1.44 -17.61 -28.58
C SER A 314 2.11 -17.15 -27.26
N PHE A 315 2.08 -15.86 -26.94
CA PHE A 315 2.61 -15.31 -25.67
C PHE A 315 1.69 -15.56 -24.48
N ILE A 316 0.37 -15.64 -24.69
CA ILE A 316 -0.58 -16.14 -23.67
C ILE A 316 -0.39 -17.65 -23.42
N ARG A 317 0.28 -18.38 -24.27
CA ARG A 317 0.96 -19.64 -23.95
C ARG A 317 2.27 -19.36 -23.20
N VAL A 318 2.18 -18.53 -22.17
CA VAL A 318 3.20 -18.42 -21.13
C VAL A 318 3.66 -19.82 -20.81
N SER A 319 4.97 -20.03 -20.92
CA SER A 319 5.68 -21.28 -20.64
C SER A 319 4.93 -22.12 -19.61
N PRO A 320 4.80 -23.45 -19.81
CA PRO A 320 4.18 -24.35 -18.83
C PRO A 320 4.70 -24.14 -17.40
N ILE A 321 5.92 -23.64 -17.26
CA ILE A 321 6.57 -23.28 -16.00
C ILE A 321 5.89 -22.08 -15.32
N LEU A 322 5.45 -21.06 -16.07
CA LEU A 322 4.72 -19.90 -15.49
C LEU A 322 3.27 -20.30 -15.16
N LYS A 323 2.62 -21.12 -16.01
CA LYS A 323 1.30 -21.71 -15.69
C LYS A 323 1.37 -22.64 -14.48
N ALA A 324 2.37 -23.51 -14.39
CA ALA A 324 2.54 -24.42 -13.27
C ALA A 324 2.83 -23.67 -11.95
N ARG A 325 3.59 -22.60 -11.97
CA ARG A 325 3.87 -21.79 -10.77
C ARG A 325 2.74 -20.85 -10.38
N MET A 326 1.88 -20.41 -11.30
CA MET A 326 0.67 -19.63 -11.01
C MET A 326 -0.53 -20.48 -10.58
N PHE A 327 -0.63 -21.76 -11.00
CA PHE A 327 -1.81 -22.62 -10.77
C PHE A 327 -1.69 -23.58 -9.59
N ILE A 328 -0.52 -23.77 -8.98
CA ILE A 328 -0.36 -24.74 -7.88
C ILE A 328 -0.57 -24.04 -6.54
N ARG A 329 -1.82 -23.77 -6.15
CA ARG A 329 -2.35 -23.85 -4.77
C ARG A 329 -3.86 -23.61 -4.63
N VAL A 330 -4.66 -23.84 -5.66
CA VAL A 330 -6.14 -23.83 -5.51
C VAL A 330 -6.75 -25.25 -5.60
N LEU A 331 -5.98 -26.26 -5.93
CA LEU A 331 -6.48 -27.62 -6.15
C LEU A 331 -5.78 -28.65 -5.25
N LEU A 332 -5.90 -28.53 -3.94
CA LEU A 332 -5.78 -29.65 -3.00
C LEU A 332 -6.65 -29.36 -1.77
N MET A 333 -7.96 -29.25 -1.96
CA MET A 333 -8.93 -29.67 -0.96
C MET A 333 -9.66 -30.87 -1.54
N PRO A 334 -9.69 -32.03 -0.86
CA PRO A 334 -10.48 -33.16 -1.31
C PRO A 334 -11.95 -32.78 -1.32
N LYS A 335 -12.64 -33.00 -2.45
CA LYS A 335 -14.10 -32.94 -2.51
C LYS A 335 -14.67 -33.86 -1.43
N ARG A 336 -15.40 -33.30 -0.47
CA ARG A 336 -16.24 -34.11 0.42
C ARG A 336 -17.36 -34.70 -0.42
N PRO A 337 -17.76 -35.96 -0.17
CA PRO A 337 -18.94 -36.54 -0.80
C PRO A 337 -20.19 -35.73 -0.40
N GLU A 338 -21.09 -35.55 -1.35
CA GLU A 338 -22.41 -34.98 -1.11
C GLU A 338 -23.17 -35.86 -0.13
N ASP A 339 -23.47 -35.35 1.04
CA ASP A 339 -24.48 -35.98 1.89
C ASP A 339 -25.59 -34.94 2.14
N HIS A 340 -26.75 -35.28 1.63
CA HIS A 340 -27.99 -34.53 1.74
C HIS A 340 -28.47 -34.55 3.18
N ARG A 341 -28.66 -33.38 3.81
CA ARG A 341 -29.77 -32.99 4.70
C ARG A 341 -29.39 -31.76 5.53
N CYS A 342 -29.64 -30.56 5.00
CA CYS A 342 -29.76 -29.35 5.82
C CYS A 342 -31.15 -29.28 6.43
N ARG A 343 -31.24 -29.32 7.77
CA ARG A 343 -32.40 -28.82 8.50
C ARG A 343 -32.19 -27.34 8.79
N PRO A 344 -33.26 -26.53 8.74
CA PRO A 344 -33.16 -25.09 8.98
C PRO A 344 -32.90 -24.78 10.45
N TRP A 345 -31.94 -23.89 10.68
CA TRP A 345 -31.66 -23.31 11.99
C TRP A 345 -32.85 -22.40 12.42
N ARG A 346 -33.41 -22.69 13.60
CA ARG A 346 -34.26 -21.72 14.32
C ARG A 346 -33.38 -20.90 15.27
N PRO A 347 -33.62 -19.58 15.38
CA PRO A 347 -32.87 -18.75 16.31
C PRO A 347 -33.36 -19.03 17.75
N CYS A 348 -32.44 -19.27 18.66
CA CYS A 348 -32.64 -19.07 20.09
C CYS A 348 -31.82 -17.84 20.50
N TRP A 349 -32.51 -16.98 21.19
CA TRP A 349 -32.16 -15.73 21.88
C TRP A 349 -30.70 -15.48 22.22
#